data_b374ecd16d6e9c1499eccb1cd95c7314
#
_entry.id   b374ecd16d6e9c1499eccb1cd95c7314
#
_cell.length_a   1.000
_cell.length_b   1.000
_cell.length_c   1.000
_cell.angle_alpha   90.00
_cell.angle_beta   90.00
_cell.angle_gamma   90.00
#
_symmetry.space_group_name_H-M   'P 1'
#
loop_
_entity.id
_entity.type
_entity.pdbx_description
1 polymer ?
#
loop_
_entity_poly.entity_id
_entity_poly.type
_entity_poly.pdbx_seq_one_letter_code
_entity_poly.pdbx_strand_id
1 'polypeptide(L)'
;MKQRKTKRKKTINQKVKNATPNIYDGIEFKSKLETYVYKQLKAHNLKAEYEPIKFELIPAFAFCGKKIRAMTYTPDFVGDNFIIEAKGKPNDVWPYKWKWFMWYLLNKGLAEKYKLFVVHNHKETDECIRRIQEL
;
A
#
# COMPACT_ATOMS: atom_id res chain seq x y z
N MET A 1 17.24 -3.25 -46.71
CA MET A 1 17.26 -2.57 -45.41
C MET A 1 16.59 -3.42 -44.37
N LYS A 2 17.33 -3.88 -43.37
CA LYS A 2 16.75 -4.63 -42.24
C LYS A 2 16.16 -3.62 -41.27
N GLN A 3 14.83 -3.62 -41.07
CA GLN A 3 14.16 -2.84 -40.06
C GLN A 3 14.52 -3.40 -38.67
N ARG A 4 15.18 -2.57 -37.83
CA ARG A 4 15.40 -2.89 -36.43
C ARG A 4 14.05 -2.86 -35.69
N LYS A 5 13.57 -4.04 -35.27
CA LYS A 5 12.45 -4.16 -34.35
C LYS A 5 12.88 -3.56 -33.01
N THR A 6 12.36 -2.37 -32.68
CA THR A 6 12.51 -1.80 -31.36
C THR A 6 11.71 -2.65 -30.36
N LYS A 7 12.42 -3.29 -29.41
CA LYS A 7 11.78 -3.98 -28.30
C LYS A 7 10.99 -2.96 -27.48
N ARG A 8 9.67 -3.06 -27.49
CA ARG A 8 8.81 -2.31 -26.56
C ARG A 8 9.25 -2.65 -25.13
N LYS A 9 9.75 -1.66 -24.39
CA LYS A 9 9.94 -1.79 -22.93
C LYS A 9 8.58 -2.08 -22.30
N LYS A 10 8.46 -3.21 -21.57
CA LYS A 10 7.27 -3.48 -20.76
C LYS A 10 7.15 -2.35 -19.76
N THR A 11 6.07 -1.59 -19.82
CA THR A 11 5.72 -0.62 -18.79
C THR A 11 5.37 -1.38 -17.51
N ILE A 12 6.21 -1.23 -16.50
CA ILE A 12 5.90 -1.75 -15.15
C ILE A 12 4.74 -0.91 -14.63
N ASN A 13 3.60 -1.55 -14.30
CA ASN A 13 2.49 -0.88 -13.63
C ASN A 13 2.97 -0.36 -12.27
N GLN A 14 3.29 0.92 -12.20
CA GLN A 14 3.68 1.55 -10.94
C GLN A 14 2.43 1.85 -10.10
N LYS A 15 2.46 1.45 -8.84
CA LYS A 15 1.39 1.72 -7.85
C LYS A 15 1.18 3.22 -7.64
N VAL A 16 2.20 4.01 -7.84
CA VAL A 16 2.20 5.48 -7.76
C VAL A 16 2.95 6.05 -8.97
N LYS A 17 2.35 7.04 -9.63
CA LYS A 17 2.98 7.74 -10.75
C LYS A 17 4.27 8.45 -10.25
N ASN A 18 5.38 8.26 -10.97
CA ASN A 18 6.70 8.81 -10.65
C ASN A 18 7.34 8.28 -9.35
N ALA A 19 6.89 7.13 -8.83
CA ALA A 19 7.55 6.47 -7.72
C ALA A 19 8.95 5.99 -8.10
N THR A 20 9.94 6.21 -7.21
CA THR A 20 11.32 5.77 -7.38
C THR A 20 11.62 4.64 -6.40
N PRO A 21 11.77 3.39 -6.86
CA PRO A 21 12.17 2.28 -6.00
C PRO A 21 13.54 2.50 -5.37
N ASN A 22 13.71 2.04 -4.14
CA ASN A 22 15.00 2.10 -3.43
C ASN A 22 15.12 0.99 -2.40
N ILE A 23 16.35 0.70 -2.00
CA ILE A 23 16.67 -0.31 -0.99
C ILE A 23 17.16 0.39 0.27
N TYR A 24 16.59 0.04 1.40
CA TYR A 24 17.03 0.49 2.71
C TYR A 24 16.85 -0.63 3.74
N ASP A 25 17.86 -0.86 4.58
CA ASP A 25 17.83 -1.88 5.63
C ASP A 25 17.51 -3.30 5.09
N GLY A 26 17.98 -3.60 3.86
CA GLY A 26 17.73 -4.87 3.17
C GLY A 26 16.33 -5.02 2.60
N ILE A 27 15.46 -3.99 2.69
CA ILE A 27 14.09 -3.99 2.20
C ILE A 27 14.02 -3.16 0.92
N GLU A 28 13.42 -3.71 -0.12
CA GLU A 28 13.14 -3.01 -1.36
C GLU A 28 11.80 -2.26 -1.26
N PHE A 29 11.86 -0.94 -1.11
CA PHE A 29 10.68 -0.07 -1.08
C PHE A 29 10.35 0.42 -2.48
N LYS A 30 9.05 0.54 -2.78
CA LYS A 30 8.54 0.97 -4.10
C LYS A 30 8.62 2.48 -4.28
N SER A 31 8.81 3.25 -3.21
CA SER A 31 8.91 4.71 -3.26
C SER A 31 9.80 5.25 -2.15
N LYS A 32 10.31 6.48 -2.33
CA LYS A 32 11.05 7.20 -1.29
C LYS A 32 10.18 7.55 -0.09
N LEU A 33 8.89 7.79 -0.30
CA LEU A 33 7.94 8.06 0.77
C LEU A 33 7.78 6.84 1.69
N GLU A 34 7.67 5.65 1.12
CA GLU A 34 7.63 4.41 1.90
C GLU A 34 8.89 4.21 2.74
N THR A 35 10.06 4.49 2.17
CA THR A 35 11.33 4.46 2.91
C THR A 35 11.33 5.45 4.06
N TYR A 36 10.82 6.66 3.85
CA TYR A 36 10.74 7.67 4.90
C TYR A 36 9.80 7.22 6.02
N VAL A 37 8.63 6.67 5.71
CA VAL A 37 7.71 6.11 6.70
C VAL A 37 8.39 5.03 7.53
N TYR A 38 9.09 4.10 6.88
CA TYR A 38 9.83 3.05 7.56
C TYR A 38 10.89 3.60 8.53
N LYS A 39 11.67 4.59 8.09
CA LYS A 39 12.69 5.23 8.93
C LYS A 39 12.07 5.89 10.15
N GLN A 40 10.94 6.58 10.00
CA GLN A 40 10.25 7.24 11.10
C GLN A 40 9.64 6.23 12.09
N LEU A 41 9.05 5.15 11.61
CA LEU A 41 8.58 4.07 12.46
C LEU A 41 9.71 3.50 13.33
N LYS A 42 10.85 3.21 12.74
CA LYS A 42 12.03 2.70 13.48
C LYS A 42 12.58 3.72 14.47
N ALA A 43 12.71 4.98 14.06
CA ALA A 43 13.23 6.04 14.92
C ALA A 43 12.39 6.26 16.19
N HIS A 44 11.10 5.98 16.13
CA HIS A 44 10.15 6.13 17.24
C HIS A 44 9.79 4.81 17.91
N ASN A 45 10.51 3.72 17.62
CA ASN A 45 10.27 2.38 18.17
C ASN A 45 8.84 1.87 17.98
N LEU A 46 8.21 2.22 16.87
CA LEU A 46 6.89 1.73 16.48
C LEU A 46 7.05 0.50 15.61
N LYS A 47 6.60 -0.65 16.13
CA LYS A 47 6.70 -1.92 15.42
C LYS A 47 5.65 -1.99 14.31
N ALA A 48 6.11 -2.16 13.08
CA ALA A 48 5.26 -2.42 11.93
C ALA A 48 6.05 -3.21 10.88
N GLU A 49 5.34 -4.03 10.12
CA GLU A 49 5.92 -4.80 9.03
C GLU A 49 5.52 -4.17 7.68
N TYR A 50 6.44 -4.22 6.73
CA TYR A 50 6.23 -3.73 5.37
C TYR A 50 5.58 -4.81 4.50
N GLU A 51 4.40 -4.53 3.96
CA GLU A 51 3.60 -5.41 3.10
C GLU A 51 3.44 -6.85 3.64
N PRO A 52 3.09 -7.06 4.94
CA PRO A 52 3.10 -8.39 5.53
C PRO A 52 1.89 -9.23 5.17
N ILE A 53 0.75 -8.61 4.84
CA ILE A 53 -0.55 -9.27 4.67
C ILE A 53 -1.19 -8.83 3.36
N LYS A 54 -1.63 -9.81 2.58
CA LYS A 54 -2.49 -9.59 1.43
C LYS A 54 -3.93 -9.91 1.83
N PHE A 55 -4.76 -8.88 1.95
CA PHE A 55 -6.17 -9.04 2.23
C PHE A 55 -6.95 -9.39 0.96
N GLU A 56 -7.73 -10.46 1.01
CA GLU A 56 -8.62 -10.84 -0.06
C GLU A 56 -9.98 -10.15 0.13
N LEU A 57 -10.18 -9.04 -0.57
CA LEU A 57 -11.38 -8.21 -0.44
C LEU A 57 -12.60 -8.87 -1.05
N ILE A 58 -12.41 -9.48 -2.22
CA ILE A 58 -13.41 -10.31 -2.89
C ILE A 58 -12.72 -11.60 -3.32
N PRO A 59 -13.26 -12.78 -2.98
CA PRO A 59 -12.71 -14.04 -3.46
C PRO A 59 -12.87 -14.20 -4.96
N ALA A 60 -12.06 -15.06 -5.57
CA ALA A 60 -12.26 -15.45 -6.96
C ALA A 60 -13.63 -16.14 -7.12
N PHE A 61 -14.32 -15.89 -8.23
CA PHE A 61 -15.65 -16.45 -8.49
C PHE A 61 -15.85 -16.65 -10.00
N ALA A 62 -16.94 -17.32 -10.35
CA ALA A 62 -17.37 -17.45 -11.74
C ALA A 62 -18.65 -16.65 -11.95
N PHE A 63 -18.71 -15.92 -13.06
CA PHE A 63 -19.90 -15.19 -13.45
C PHE A 63 -20.24 -15.55 -14.90
N CYS A 64 -21.40 -16.14 -15.12
CA CYS A 64 -21.86 -16.62 -16.43
C CYS A 64 -20.78 -17.45 -17.17
N GLY A 65 -20.16 -18.40 -16.45
CA GLY A 65 -19.10 -19.25 -16.98
C GLY A 65 -17.73 -18.59 -17.13
N LYS A 66 -17.60 -17.30 -16.82
CA LYS A 66 -16.33 -16.55 -16.87
C LYS A 66 -15.67 -16.53 -15.50
N LYS A 67 -14.39 -16.90 -15.46
CA LYS A 67 -13.59 -16.84 -14.23
C LYS A 67 -13.22 -15.38 -13.91
N ILE A 68 -13.58 -14.94 -12.72
CA ILE A 68 -13.24 -13.61 -12.20
C ILE A 68 -12.20 -13.78 -11.08
N ARG A 69 -11.10 -13.04 -11.19
CA ARG A 69 -10.00 -13.10 -10.21
C ARG A 69 -10.42 -12.47 -8.88
N ALA A 70 -9.81 -12.95 -7.80
CA ALA A 70 -9.91 -12.30 -6.50
C ALA A 70 -9.43 -10.84 -6.59
N MET A 71 -10.09 -9.96 -5.82
CA MET A 71 -9.62 -8.61 -5.59
C MET A 71 -8.88 -8.57 -4.26
N THR A 72 -7.60 -8.21 -4.30
CA THR A 72 -6.74 -8.20 -3.13
C THR A 72 -6.16 -6.81 -2.86
N TYR A 73 -5.79 -6.57 -1.60
CA TYR A 73 -5.12 -5.35 -1.17
C TYR A 73 -4.02 -5.67 -0.18
N THR A 74 -2.83 -5.12 -0.43
CA THR A 74 -1.67 -5.26 0.46
C THR A 74 -1.31 -3.88 1.00
N PRO A 75 -1.62 -3.57 2.28
CA PRO A 75 -1.22 -2.31 2.91
C PRO A 75 0.30 -2.19 2.98
N ASP A 76 0.81 -0.96 2.94
CA ASP A 76 2.24 -0.72 2.99
C ASP A 76 2.84 -1.08 4.35
N PHE A 77 2.24 -0.62 5.45
CA PHE A 77 2.73 -0.91 6.80
C PHE A 77 1.60 -1.36 7.71
N VAL A 78 1.81 -2.45 8.42
CA VAL A 78 0.85 -3.00 9.38
C VAL A 78 1.53 -3.16 10.74
N GLY A 79 1.03 -2.43 11.74
CA GLY A 79 1.38 -2.58 13.14
C GLY A 79 0.29 -3.35 13.90
N ASP A 80 0.41 -3.42 15.23
CA ASP A 80 -0.56 -4.14 16.06
C ASP A 80 -1.95 -3.49 16.02
N ASN A 81 -2.01 -2.15 16.00
CA ASN A 81 -3.24 -1.38 16.09
C ASN A 81 -3.35 -0.26 15.04
N PHE A 82 -2.52 -0.29 14.02
CA PHE A 82 -2.55 0.71 12.94
C PHE A 82 -2.13 0.12 11.60
N ILE A 83 -2.61 0.76 10.55
CA ILE A 83 -2.21 0.48 9.17
C ILE A 83 -1.91 1.82 8.50
N ILE A 84 -0.78 1.91 7.80
CA ILE A 84 -0.36 3.09 7.05
C ILE A 84 -0.27 2.75 5.57
N GLU A 85 -0.88 3.58 4.74
CA GLU A 85 -0.69 3.58 3.30
C GLU A 85 0.03 4.85 2.86
N ALA A 86 1.17 4.69 2.18
CA ALA A 86 1.94 5.80 1.65
C ALA A 86 1.58 6.04 0.18
N LYS A 87 0.98 7.20 -0.12
CA LYS A 87 0.50 7.58 -1.45
C LYS A 87 0.97 8.98 -1.82
N GLY A 88 2.07 9.06 -2.57
CA GLY A 88 2.55 10.36 -3.09
C GLY A 88 1.53 10.99 -4.04
N LYS A 89 1.20 10.29 -5.11
CA LYS A 89 0.12 10.65 -6.06
C LYS A 89 -0.76 9.43 -6.28
N PRO A 90 -1.98 9.39 -5.70
CA PRO A 90 -2.89 8.28 -5.91
C PRO A 90 -3.37 8.23 -7.36
N ASN A 91 -3.60 7.02 -7.88
CA ASN A 91 -4.26 6.80 -9.16
C ASN A 91 -5.79 6.80 -8.97
N ASP A 92 -6.54 6.77 -10.08
CA ASP A 92 -8.01 6.84 -10.06
C ASP A 92 -8.69 5.63 -9.38
N VAL A 93 -8.00 4.50 -9.31
CA VAL A 93 -8.51 3.26 -8.71
C VAL A 93 -8.36 3.26 -7.18
N TRP A 94 -7.36 3.95 -6.66
CA TRP A 94 -7.02 3.94 -5.23
C TRP A 94 -8.17 4.32 -4.31
N PRO A 95 -8.94 5.41 -4.53
CA PRO A 95 -10.04 5.78 -3.63
C PRO A 95 -11.09 4.69 -3.49
N TYR A 96 -11.38 3.96 -4.56
CA TYR A 96 -12.33 2.83 -4.54
C TYR A 96 -11.78 1.64 -3.76
N LYS A 97 -10.51 1.31 -3.99
CA LYS A 97 -9.83 0.20 -3.29
C LYS A 97 -9.75 0.45 -1.79
N TRP A 98 -9.44 1.67 -1.39
CA TRP A 98 -9.39 2.09 0.01
C TRP A 98 -10.76 2.02 0.68
N LYS A 99 -11.80 2.54 0.02
CA LYS A 99 -13.18 2.42 0.48
C LYS A 99 -13.59 0.95 0.67
N TRP A 100 -13.25 0.11 -0.29
CA TRP A 100 -13.54 -1.32 -0.21
C TRP A 100 -12.81 -2.01 0.94
N PHE A 101 -11.57 -1.63 1.17
CA PHE A 101 -10.79 -2.13 2.30
C PHE A 101 -11.42 -1.76 3.65
N MET A 102 -11.87 -0.51 3.82
CA MET A 102 -12.60 -0.09 5.02
C MET A 102 -13.88 -0.92 5.23
N TRP A 103 -14.63 -1.15 4.17
CA TRP A 103 -15.82 -2.02 4.21
C TRP A 103 -15.44 -3.45 4.61
N TYR A 104 -14.39 -3.99 4.04
CA TYR A 104 -13.87 -5.32 4.39
C TYR A 104 -13.52 -5.42 5.88
N LEU A 105 -12.78 -4.47 6.43
CA LEU A 105 -12.43 -4.45 7.84
C LEU A 105 -13.67 -4.38 8.74
N LEU A 106 -14.64 -3.57 8.38
CA LEU A 106 -15.91 -3.46 9.11
C LEU A 106 -16.64 -4.81 9.15
N ASN A 107 -16.77 -5.48 8.02
CA ASN A 107 -17.48 -6.76 7.92
C ASN A 107 -16.73 -7.92 8.57
N LYS A 108 -15.43 -7.85 8.71
CA LYS A 108 -14.60 -8.86 9.39
C LYS A 108 -14.45 -8.63 10.88
N GLY A 109 -15.08 -7.59 11.43
CA GLY A 109 -14.93 -7.23 12.84
C GLY A 109 -13.56 -6.66 13.20
N LEU A 110 -12.82 -6.13 12.23
CA LEU A 110 -11.47 -5.59 12.40
C LEU A 110 -11.40 -4.06 12.40
N ALA A 111 -12.54 -3.39 12.24
CA ALA A 111 -12.60 -1.93 12.13
C ALA A 111 -12.08 -1.20 13.38
N GLU A 112 -12.26 -1.77 14.56
CA GLU A 112 -11.78 -1.19 15.81
C GLU A 112 -10.35 -1.62 16.18
N LYS A 113 -9.86 -2.71 15.57
CA LYS A 113 -8.50 -3.18 15.79
C LYS A 113 -7.46 -2.24 15.18
N TYR A 114 -7.73 -1.75 13.97
CA TYR A 114 -6.78 -0.97 13.19
C TYR A 114 -7.23 0.47 13.02
N LYS A 115 -6.40 1.41 13.45
CA LYS A 115 -6.49 2.80 13.03
C LYS A 115 -5.82 2.95 11.67
N LEU A 116 -6.54 3.51 10.71
CA LEU A 116 -6.05 3.67 9.32
C LEU A 116 -5.47 5.06 9.09
N PHE A 117 -4.32 5.11 8.43
CA PHE A 117 -3.65 6.35 8.05
C PHE A 117 -3.25 6.31 6.59
N VAL A 118 -3.45 7.42 5.89
CA VAL A 118 -2.91 7.66 4.55
C VAL A 118 -1.98 8.85 4.63
N VAL A 119 -0.75 8.70 4.16
CA VAL A 119 0.24 9.77 4.15
C VAL A 119 0.70 10.04 2.71
N HIS A 120 0.82 11.32 2.35
CA HIS A 120 1.18 11.76 1.01
C HIS A 120 2.57 12.39 0.92
N ASN A 121 3.14 12.78 2.06
CA ASN A 121 4.41 13.49 2.15
C ASN A 121 5.05 13.30 3.53
N HIS A 122 6.24 13.88 3.72
CA HIS A 122 6.96 13.79 5.00
C HIS A 122 6.21 14.44 6.16
N LYS A 123 5.59 15.59 5.93
CA LYS A 123 4.82 16.31 6.97
C LYS A 123 3.66 15.47 7.48
N GLU A 124 2.89 14.86 6.57
CA GLU A 124 1.78 13.98 6.95
C GLU A 124 2.28 12.70 7.63
N THR A 125 3.44 12.19 7.24
CA THR A 125 4.08 11.06 7.92
C THR A 125 4.42 11.41 9.37
N ASP A 126 5.04 12.55 9.61
CA ASP A 126 5.41 12.99 10.96
C ASP A 126 4.18 13.17 11.84
N GLU A 127 3.11 13.73 11.31
CA GLU A 127 1.82 13.86 11.99
C GLU A 127 1.21 12.48 12.29
N CYS A 128 1.27 11.56 11.34
CA CYS A 128 0.81 10.18 11.48
C CYS A 128 1.54 9.47 12.64
N ILE A 129 2.87 9.58 12.69
CA ILE A 129 3.70 8.99 13.76
C ILE A 129 3.25 9.53 15.12
N ARG A 130 3.06 10.84 15.24
CA ARG A 130 2.60 11.48 16.46
C ARG A 130 1.24 10.93 16.91
N ARG A 131 0.31 10.78 15.98
CA ARG A 131 -1.02 10.24 16.27
C ARG A 131 -1.00 8.76 16.67
N ILE A 132 -0.11 7.96 16.08
CA ILE A 132 0.08 6.56 16.48
C ILE A 132 0.61 6.47 17.92
N GLN A 133 1.53 7.34 18.30
CA GLN A 133 2.07 7.37 19.66
C GLN A 133 1.01 7.69 20.71
N GLU A 134 -0.09 8.33 20.34
CA GLU A 134 -1.22 8.67 21.22
C GLU A 134 -2.27 7.55 21.32
N LEU A 135 -2.14 6.46 20.53
CA LEU A 135 -3.07 5.32 20.59
C LEU A 135 -2.91 4.48 21.90
#